data_3f8d3c948200d1e3d385b092f88c235a
#
_entry.id   3f8d3c948200d1e3d385b092f88c235a
#
_cell.length_a   1.000
_cell.length_b   1.000
_cell.length_c   1.000
_cell.angle_alpha   90.00
_cell.angle_beta   90.00
_cell.angle_gamma   90.00
#
_symmetry.space_group_name_H-M   'P 1'
#
loop_
_entity.id
_entity.type
_entity.pdbx_description
1 polymer ?
#
loop_
_entity_poly.entity_id
_entity_poly.type
_entity_poly.pdbx_seq_one_letter_code
_entity_poly.pdbx_strand_id
1 'polypeptide(L)'
;MSKQSLEIANPITLPCGLTLRNRLAKASLAEGWAGRDRLPHDDLIETYRLWAEGDWGVIITGNVHVDSTYLGGPEDVSLNERISRNAHIEAWGRWAAASSERGTPTLVQINHPGRQSTIGAGTKGLFGKSIAPSAIGVDLGPGLVAKAASALVFGTPREMTDFEIDDVVRRFATTAQVAEAAGFAGVEIHAAHGYLLSAFLSARSNQRTDEYGGTPRKRARIVVETIQAIRAAVSSPKFCVGIKINSVDHQSAGELKGCLEQLTEITNAGVDFLEISGGSYENPTMVSSVVSEAGVKVSASTATREAFFLDFAHAIRQTFPELLLMVTGGFRSRLGLEHAVKSGACDLVGVGRPSVVEPRLPRSIVFNPDVQDEDARLPTKSFSQATLSRWLGIKGLGGGTETIGYMGEIHRMQKAAAAAGV
;
A
#
# COMPACT_ATOMS: atom_id res chain seq x y z
N MET A 1 3.43 32.47 23.03
CA MET A 1 3.92 32.32 21.65
C MET A 1 2.76 31.83 20.80
N SER A 2 2.40 32.47 19.70
CA SER A 2 1.36 32.02 18.79
C SER A 2 1.78 30.64 18.26
N LYS A 3 0.96 29.58 18.47
CA LYS A 3 1.19 28.29 17.84
C LYS A 3 1.26 28.52 16.34
N GLN A 4 2.43 28.33 15.73
CA GLN A 4 2.59 28.33 14.29
C GLN A 4 1.63 27.28 13.72
N SER A 5 0.79 27.65 12.76
CA SER A 5 -0.11 26.69 12.10
C SER A 5 0.76 25.63 11.43
N LEU A 6 0.46 24.35 11.73
CA LEU A 6 1.18 23.23 11.13
C LEU A 6 0.92 23.18 9.63
N GLU A 7 1.97 23.00 8.82
CA GLU A 7 1.86 22.85 7.36
C GLU A 7 1.07 21.59 6.99
N ILE A 8 1.23 20.51 7.77
CA ILE A 8 0.46 19.27 7.59
C ILE A 8 -1.04 19.43 7.83
N ALA A 9 -1.49 20.50 8.51
CA ALA A 9 -2.90 20.81 8.74
C ALA A 9 -3.54 21.56 7.57
N ASN A 10 -2.75 22.10 6.64
CA ASN A 10 -3.26 22.84 5.50
C ASN A 10 -3.91 21.92 4.46
N PRO A 11 -5.03 22.32 3.86
CA PRO A 11 -5.64 21.56 2.78
C PRO A 11 -4.73 21.51 1.56
N ILE A 12 -4.94 20.50 0.72
CA ILE A 12 -4.26 20.32 -0.56
C ILE A 12 -5.25 19.82 -1.60
N THR A 13 -5.15 20.33 -2.83
CA THR A 13 -5.96 19.87 -3.96
C THR A 13 -5.12 19.05 -4.90
N LEU A 14 -5.55 17.82 -5.18
CA LEU A 14 -4.92 16.91 -6.12
C LEU A 14 -5.21 17.32 -7.58
N PRO A 15 -4.41 16.92 -8.58
CA PRO A 15 -4.61 17.25 -9.99
C PRO A 15 -6.01 16.95 -10.54
N CYS A 16 -6.67 15.88 -10.08
CA CYS A 16 -8.05 15.58 -10.43
C CYS A 16 -9.09 16.56 -9.84
N GLY A 17 -8.67 17.50 -8.98
CA GLY A 17 -9.57 18.44 -8.32
C GLY A 17 -10.16 17.94 -6.99
N LEU A 18 -9.75 16.77 -6.51
CA LEU A 18 -10.10 16.30 -5.17
C LEU A 18 -9.33 17.10 -4.11
N THR A 19 -10.04 17.77 -3.20
CA THR A 19 -9.41 18.53 -2.11
C THR A 19 -9.41 17.71 -0.83
N LEU A 20 -8.22 17.53 -0.24
CA LEU A 20 -7.99 16.91 1.06
C LEU A 20 -7.95 18.00 2.12
N ARG A 21 -8.61 17.78 3.27
CA ARG A 21 -8.71 18.77 4.36
C ARG A 21 -7.40 19.04 5.10
N ASN A 22 -6.47 18.10 5.04
CA ASN A 22 -5.12 18.18 5.59
C ASN A 22 -4.21 17.19 4.84
N ARG A 23 -2.93 17.15 5.18
CA ARG A 23 -1.90 16.37 4.47
C ARG A 23 -1.59 15.00 5.10
N LEU A 24 -2.49 14.49 5.99
CA LEU A 24 -2.33 13.17 6.60
C LEU A 24 -3.17 12.12 5.89
N ALA A 25 -2.52 11.06 5.45
CA ALA A 25 -3.17 9.88 4.90
C ALA A 25 -3.16 8.72 5.90
N LYS A 26 -4.31 8.07 6.12
CA LYS A 26 -4.31 6.72 6.66
C LYS A 26 -3.82 5.81 5.56
N ALA A 27 -2.57 5.36 5.65
CA ALA A 27 -1.95 4.52 4.63
C ALA A 27 -2.57 3.12 4.63
N SER A 28 -2.49 2.45 3.48
CA SER A 28 -2.97 1.08 3.30
C SER A 28 -2.29 0.09 4.26
N LEU A 29 -3.09 -0.79 4.84
CA LEU A 29 -2.70 -1.92 5.68
C LEU A 29 -3.57 -3.11 5.32
N ALA A 30 -3.03 -4.32 5.31
CA ALA A 30 -3.81 -5.53 5.11
C ALA A 30 -4.72 -5.77 6.32
N GLU A 31 -6.03 -5.90 6.10
CA GLU A 31 -7.01 -6.19 7.14
C GLU A 31 -7.29 -7.70 7.26
N GLY A 32 -7.35 -8.42 6.12
CA GLY A 32 -7.66 -9.85 6.09
C GLY A 32 -9.03 -10.15 6.68
N TRP A 33 -10.07 -9.43 6.26
CA TRP A 33 -11.40 -9.50 6.87
C TRP A 33 -12.55 -9.45 5.85
N ALA A 34 -12.34 -10.07 4.69
CA ALA A 34 -13.41 -10.27 3.72
C ALA A 34 -14.29 -11.47 4.08
N GLY A 35 -15.54 -11.43 3.65
CA GLY A 35 -16.44 -12.57 3.65
C GLY A 35 -15.95 -13.70 2.74
N ARG A 36 -16.63 -14.85 2.78
CA ARG A 36 -16.34 -15.98 1.86
C ARG A 36 -16.58 -15.65 0.40
N ASP A 37 -17.46 -14.69 0.13
CA ASP A 37 -17.77 -14.12 -1.17
C ASP A 37 -16.75 -13.07 -1.65
N ARG A 38 -15.76 -12.74 -0.80
CA ARG A 38 -14.75 -11.71 -1.03
C ARG A 38 -15.25 -10.28 -0.99
N LEU A 39 -16.44 -10.08 -0.47
CA LEU A 39 -16.99 -8.73 -0.21
C LEU A 39 -16.54 -8.23 1.17
N PRO A 40 -16.54 -6.91 1.40
CA PRO A 40 -16.27 -6.33 2.71
C PRO A 40 -17.33 -6.79 3.72
N HIS A 41 -16.86 -7.37 4.82
CA HIS A 41 -17.73 -7.78 5.93
C HIS A 41 -18.14 -6.58 6.79
N ASP A 42 -19.23 -6.69 7.55
CA ASP A 42 -19.72 -5.58 8.39
C ASP A 42 -18.66 -5.11 9.40
N ASP A 43 -17.92 -6.04 10.01
CA ASP A 43 -16.81 -5.69 10.93
C ASP A 43 -15.71 -4.86 10.23
N LEU A 44 -15.39 -5.16 8.97
CA LEU A 44 -14.47 -4.35 8.17
C LEU A 44 -15.04 -2.95 7.93
N ILE A 45 -16.31 -2.87 7.56
CA ILE A 45 -17.01 -1.59 7.31
C ILE A 45 -16.98 -0.71 8.57
N GLU A 46 -17.30 -1.28 9.75
CA GLU A 46 -17.26 -0.56 11.02
C GLU A 46 -15.82 -0.12 11.38
N THR A 47 -14.81 -0.91 11.06
CA THR A 47 -13.41 -0.51 11.23
C THR A 47 -13.09 0.78 10.45
N TYR A 48 -13.60 0.91 9.23
CA TYR A 48 -13.40 2.12 8.42
C TYR A 48 -14.19 3.32 8.95
N ARG A 49 -15.34 3.11 9.60
CA ARG A 49 -16.06 4.15 10.33
C ARG A 49 -15.21 4.74 11.45
N LEU A 50 -14.51 3.90 12.22
CA LEU A 50 -13.60 4.36 13.28
C LEU A 50 -12.45 5.23 12.73
N TRP A 51 -11.88 4.86 11.58
CA TRP A 51 -10.86 5.71 10.94
C TRP A 51 -11.46 7.02 10.43
N ALA A 52 -12.68 7.00 9.87
CA ALA A 52 -13.34 8.20 9.38
C ALA A 52 -13.56 9.26 10.46
N GLU A 53 -13.72 8.83 11.74
CA GLU A 53 -13.83 9.75 12.88
C GLU A 53 -12.53 10.49 13.23
N GLY A 54 -11.41 10.06 12.67
CA GLY A 54 -10.08 10.56 13.02
C GLY A 54 -9.68 11.87 12.37
N ASP A 55 -10.49 12.45 11.49
CA ASP A 55 -10.20 13.67 10.73
C ASP A 55 -8.99 13.52 9.80
N TRP A 56 -8.77 12.32 9.23
CA TRP A 56 -7.77 12.07 8.20
C TRP A 56 -8.04 12.92 6.96
N GLY A 57 -6.98 13.37 6.27
CA GLY A 57 -7.08 14.03 4.98
C GLY A 57 -7.59 13.08 3.89
N VAL A 58 -7.09 11.85 3.90
CA VAL A 58 -7.53 10.76 3.03
C VAL A 58 -7.36 9.41 3.73
N ILE A 59 -8.25 8.46 3.45
CA ILE A 59 -8.12 7.07 3.87
C ILE A 59 -7.80 6.22 2.65
N ILE A 60 -6.78 5.36 2.73
CA ILE A 60 -6.47 4.36 1.71
C ILE A 60 -6.79 2.99 2.29
N THR A 61 -7.59 2.21 1.58
CA THR A 61 -7.99 0.87 2.03
C THR A 61 -6.82 -0.10 2.03
N GLY A 62 -6.97 -1.24 2.68
CA GLY A 62 -6.09 -2.37 2.44
C GLY A 62 -6.27 -2.95 1.04
N ASN A 63 -5.56 -4.04 0.78
CA ASN A 63 -5.55 -4.66 -0.54
C ASN A 63 -6.94 -5.08 -1.01
N VAL A 64 -7.35 -4.60 -2.17
CA VAL A 64 -8.48 -5.11 -2.93
C VAL A 64 -7.96 -5.78 -4.19
N HIS A 65 -8.04 -7.11 -4.26
CA HIS A 65 -7.53 -7.83 -5.41
C HIS A 65 -8.46 -7.70 -6.63
N VAL A 66 -7.86 -7.41 -7.79
CA VAL A 66 -8.60 -7.27 -9.05
C VAL A 66 -9.03 -8.61 -9.66
N ASP A 67 -8.51 -9.73 -9.12
CA ASP A 67 -8.79 -11.09 -9.57
C ASP A 67 -8.92 -12.03 -8.38
N SER A 68 -10.09 -12.60 -8.17
CA SER A 68 -10.35 -13.58 -7.11
C SER A 68 -9.66 -14.94 -7.33
N THR A 69 -9.07 -15.16 -8.49
CA THR A 69 -8.26 -16.35 -8.78
C THR A 69 -6.95 -16.31 -8.01
N TYR A 70 -6.38 -15.11 -7.85
CA TYR A 70 -5.08 -14.89 -7.20
C TYR A 70 -5.23 -13.94 -6.03
N LEU A 71 -5.12 -14.45 -4.81
CA LEU A 71 -5.19 -13.65 -3.59
C LEU A 71 -3.84 -13.68 -2.85
N GLY A 72 -3.53 -12.61 -2.13
CA GLY A 72 -2.39 -12.53 -1.22
C GLY A 72 -2.64 -13.34 0.05
N GLY A 73 -3.83 -13.18 0.62
CA GLY A 73 -4.35 -13.90 1.77
C GLY A 73 -5.74 -14.47 1.51
N PRO A 74 -6.17 -15.49 2.28
CA PRO A 74 -7.46 -16.15 2.08
C PRO A 74 -8.67 -15.28 2.42
N GLU A 75 -8.46 -14.18 3.14
CA GLU A 75 -9.52 -13.27 3.62
C GLU A 75 -9.38 -11.86 3.06
N ASP A 76 -8.71 -11.71 1.90
CA ASP A 76 -8.61 -10.43 1.23
C ASP A 76 -9.87 -10.12 0.41
N VAL A 77 -10.27 -8.84 0.39
CA VAL A 77 -11.35 -8.35 -0.48
C VAL A 77 -10.90 -8.46 -1.93
N SER A 78 -11.81 -8.84 -2.82
CA SER A 78 -11.52 -8.89 -4.25
C SER A 78 -12.73 -8.64 -5.13
N LEU A 79 -12.47 -8.23 -6.37
CA LEU A 79 -13.46 -8.33 -7.42
C LEU A 79 -13.67 -9.81 -7.74
N ASN A 80 -14.86 -10.32 -7.44
CA ASN A 80 -15.22 -11.72 -7.61
C ASN A 80 -16.20 -11.87 -8.78
N GLU A 81 -15.75 -12.42 -9.90
CA GLU A 81 -16.57 -12.58 -11.12
C GLU A 81 -17.79 -13.50 -10.94
N ARG A 82 -17.83 -14.29 -9.86
CA ARG A 82 -18.98 -15.13 -9.51
C ARG A 82 -20.15 -14.35 -8.91
N ILE A 83 -19.92 -13.08 -8.59
CA ILE A 83 -20.88 -12.17 -7.97
C ILE A 83 -21.22 -11.09 -8.99
N SER A 84 -22.50 -10.70 -9.04
CA SER A 84 -22.93 -9.65 -9.93
C SER A 84 -22.24 -8.31 -9.62
N ARG A 85 -22.05 -7.49 -10.66
CA ARG A 85 -21.52 -6.13 -10.50
C ARG A 85 -22.37 -5.31 -9.51
N ASN A 86 -23.68 -5.44 -9.54
CA ASN A 86 -24.57 -4.69 -8.64
C ASN A 86 -24.37 -5.09 -7.19
N ALA A 87 -24.15 -6.38 -6.88
CA ALA A 87 -23.88 -6.81 -5.52
C ALA A 87 -22.51 -6.28 -5.01
N HIS A 88 -21.49 -6.17 -5.88
CA HIS A 88 -20.25 -5.48 -5.52
C HIS A 88 -20.50 -4.00 -5.23
N ILE A 89 -21.23 -3.29 -6.11
CA ILE A 89 -21.51 -1.86 -5.93
C ILE A 89 -22.29 -1.63 -4.63
N GLU A 90 -23.25 -2.48 -4.30
CA GLU A 90 -24.02 -2.38 -3.05
C GLU A 90 -23.13 -2.59 -1.82
N ALA A 91 -22.35 -3.69 -1.76
CA ALA A 91 -21.50 -4.00 -0.63
C ALA A 91 -20.37 -2.96 -0.45
N TRP A 92 -19.72 -2.56 -1.55
CA TRP A 92 -18.68 -1.54 -1.54
C TRP A 92 -19.26 -0.15 -1.27
N GLY A 93 -20.52 0.12 -1.66
CA GLY A 93 -21.23 1.37 -1.35
C GLY A 93 -21.44 1.56 0.15
N ARG A 94 -21.80 0.50 0.89
CA ARG A 94 -21.87 0.54 2.34
C ARG A 94 -20.49 0.86 2.96
N TRP A 95 -19.43 0.27 2.42
CA TRP A 95 -18.06 0.52 2.86
C TRP A 95 -17.61 1.95 2.55
N ALA A 96 -17.84 2.44 1.32
CA ALA A 96 -17.54 3.81 0.95
C ALA A 96 -18.28 4.83 1.82
N ALA A 97 -19.57 4.62 2.08
CA ALA A 97 -20.36 5.47 2.94
C ALA A 97 -19.81 5.54 4.37
N ALA A 98 -19.49 4.39 4.97
CA ALA A 98 -18.95 4.33 6.32
C ALA A 98 -17.58 5.02 6.42
N SER A 99 -16.69 4.78 5.45
CA SER A 99 -15.35 5.37 5.44
C SER A 99 -15.32 6.86 5.14
N SER A 100 -16.39 7.42 4.55
CA SER A 100 -16.51 8.84 4.21
C SER A 100 -17.55 9.61 5.03
N GLU A 101 -18.13 9.01 6.06
CA GLU A 101 -19.25 9.57 6.86
C GLU A 101 -18.97 10.98 7.39
N ARG A 102 -17.70 11.30 7.70
CA ARG A 102 -17.29 12.64 8.13
C ARG A 102 -16.67 13.50 7.01
N GLY A 103 -16.92 13.14 5.76
CA GLY A 103 -16.42 13.86 4.59
C GLY A 103 -14.94 13.60 4.30
N THR A 104 -14.34 12.55 4.86
CA THR A 104 -12.97 12.13 4.50
C THR A 104 -13.04 11.32 3.20
N PRO A 105 -12.33 11.72 2.12
CA PRO A 105 -12.29 10.92 0.92
C PRO A 105 -11.56 9.60 1.16
N THR A 106 -12.09 8.50 0.58
CA THR A 106 -11.48 7.19 0.66
C THR A 106 -11.09 6.68 -0.71
N LEU A 107 -9.86 6.18 -0.83
CA LEU A 107 -9.32 5.55 -2.04
C LEU A 107 -9.21 4.04 -1.83
N VAL A 108 -9.60 3.26 -2.83
CA VAL A 108 -9.43 1.81 -2.80
C VAL A 108 -8.04 1.43 -3.30
N GLN A 109 -7.22 0.77 -2.49
CA GLN A 109 -5.95 0.24 -2.98
C GLN A 109 -6.20 -1.04 -3.78
N ILE A 110 -6.06 -0.95 -5.10
CA ILE A 110 -6.28 -2.06 -6.03
C ILE A 110 -4.99 -2.79 -6.34
N ASN A 111 -5.02 -4.12 -6.30
CA ASN A 111 -3.84 -4.96 -6.30
C ASN A 111 -4.02 -6.26 -7.09
N HIS A 112 -2.92 -6.82 -7.57
CA HIS A 112 -2.81 -8.21 -8.01
C HIS A 112 -1.55 -8.82 -7.38
N PRO A 113 -1.64 -9.93 -6.62
CA PRO A 113 -0.51 -10.43 -5.84
C PRO A 113 0.60 -11.05 -6.70
N GLY A 114 0.31 -11.42 -7.94
CA GLY A 114 1.30 -12.00 -8.83
C GLY A 114 1.92 -13.27 -8.24
N ARG A 115 3.25 -13.37 -8.27
CA ARG A 115 4.01 -14.49 -7.69
C ARG A 115 3.88 -14.65 -6.18
N GLN A 116 3.35 -13.63 -5.48
CA GLN A 116 3.08 -13.69 -4.04
C GLN A 116 1.66 -14.21 -3.72
N SER A 117 0.91 -14.68 -4.70
CA SER A 117 -0.33 -15.40 -4.46
C SER A 117 -0.03 -16.74 -3.78
N THR A 118 -0.44 -16.86 -2.52
CA THR A 118 -0.15 -18.06 -1.71
C THR A 118 -0.85 -19.30 -2.24
N ILE A 119 -0.25 -20.47 -2.03
CA ILE A 119 -0.85 -21.74 -2.41
C ILE A 119 -2.17 -21.92 -1.65
N GLY A 120 -3.22 -22.29 -2.37
CA GLY A 120 -4.57 -22.46 -1.80
C GLY A 120 -5.37 -21.15 -1.59
N ALA A 121 -4.78 -19.98 -1.76
CA ALA A 121 -5.53 -18.72 -1.76
C ALA A 121 -6.17 -18.47 -3.14
N GLY A 122 -7.39 -17.92 -3.12
CA GLY A 122 -8.16 -17.68 -4.34
C GLY A 122 -8.74 -18.96 -4.95
N THR A 123 -9.18 -18.85 -6.20
CA THR A 123 -9.86 -19.96 -6.91
C THR A 123 -8.93 -20.81 -7.78
N LYS A 124 -7.62 -20.49 -7.84
CA LYS A 124 -6.64 -21.26 -8.64
C LYS A 124 -6.42 -22.70 -8.16
N GLY A 125 -6.87 -23.04 -6.95
CA GLY A 125 -6.67 -24.36 -6.35
C GLY A 125 -5.23 -24.62 -5.88
N LEU A 126 -5.01 -25.78 -5.24
CA LEU A 126 -3.73 -26.13 -4.63
C LEU A 126 -2.59 -26.33 -5.65
N PHE A 127 -2.90 -26.81 -6.85
CA PHE A 127 -1.91 -27.09 -7.90
C PHE A 127 -1.83 -25.98 -8.96
N GLY A 128 -2.69 -24.96 -8.87
CA GLY A 128 -2.68 -23.83 -9.79
C GLY A 128 -1.47 -22.94 -9.54
N LYS A 129 -0.68 -22.70 -10.60
CA LYS A 129 0.46 -21.77 -10.51
C LYS A 129 -0.01 -20.34 -10.46
N SER A 130 0.65 -19.51 -9.66
CA SER A 130 0.55 -18.06 -9.75
C SER A 130 1.17 -17.57 -11.07
N ILE A 131 0.86 -16.33 -11.43
CA ILE A 131 1.35 -15.68 -12.64
C ILE A 131 2.33 -14.55 -12.31
N ALA A 132 3.29 -14.31 -13.19
CA ALA A 132 4.33 -13.30 -13.02
C ALA A 132 4.86 -12.86 -14.39
N PRO A 133 5.62 -11.74 -14.48
CA PRO A 133 6.28 -11.38 -15.74
C PRO A 133 7.23 -12.48 -16.26
N SER A 134 7.90 -13.20 -15.36
CA SER A 134 8.75 -14.35 -15.68
C SER A 134 8.62 -15.45 -14.63
N ALA A 135 8.98 -16.69 -14.94
CA ALA A 135 8.85 -17.84 -14.06
C ALA A 135 9.89 -17.83 -12.90
N ILE A 136 9.95 -16.73 -12.16
CA ILE A 136 10.89 -16.50 -11.05
C ILE A 136 10.12 -16.48 -9.73
N GLY A 137 10.40 -17.44 -8.84
CA GLY A 137 9.79 -17.55 -7.51
C GLY A 137 10.20 -16.42 -6.57
N VAL A 138 9.53 -16.34 -5.42
CA VAL A 138 9.86 -15.40 -4.34
C VAL A 138 11.14 -15.86 -3.63
N ASP A 139 12.15 -15.00 -3.49
CA ASP A 139 13.40 -15.31 -2.78
C ASP A 139 13.30 -14.98 -1.29
N LEU A 140 13.03 -15.96 -0.45
CA LEU A 140 13.02 -15.81 1.00
C LEU A 140 14.39 -16.00 1.66
N GLY A 141 15.47 -16.14 0.87
CA GLY A 141 16.84 -16.26 1.37
C GLY A 141 17.63 -17.42 0.70
N PRO A 142 18.96 -17.45 0.88
CA PRO A 142 19.84 -18.37 0.16
C PRO A 142 19.81 -19.81 0.68
N GLY A 143 19.28 -20.05 1.90
CA GLY A 143 19.27 -21.36 2.55
C GLY A 143 18.26 -22.34 1.95
N LEU A 144 18.52 -23.66 2.08
CA LEU A 144 17.59 -24.71 1.64
C LEU A 144 16.22 -24.58 2.33
N VAL A 145 16.19 -24.22 3.60
CA VAL A 145 14.96 -24.01 4.38
C VAL A 145 14.15 -22.85 3.81
N ALA A 146 14.79 -21.74 3.45
CA ALA A 146 14.13 -20.58 2.84
C ALA A 146 13.56 -20.94 1.46
N LYS A 147 14.31 -21.71 0.65
CA LYS A 147 13.84 -22.21 -0.65
C LYS A 147 12.64 -23.14 -0.52
N ALA A 148 12.70 -24.09 0.44
CA ALA A 148 11.59 -24.99 0.73
C ALA A 148 10.35 -24.20 1.23
N ALA A 149 10.52 -23.24 2.12
CA ALA A 149 9.45 -22.38 2.60
C ALA A 149 8.80 -21.56 1.45
N SER A 150 9.61 -20.98 0.57
CA SER A 150 9.10 -20.27 -0.61
C SER A 150 8.29 -21.20 -1.53
N ALA A 151 8.80 -22.40 -1.79
CA ALA A 151 8.11 -23.38 -2.61
C ALA A 151 6.78 -23.87 -2.00
N LEU A 152 6.71 -24.00 -0.68
CA LEU A 152 5.51 -24.43 0.04
C LEU A 152 4.46 -23.33 0.17
N VAL A 153 4.89 -22.06 0.28
CA VAL A 153 3.97 -20.93 0.49
C VAL A 153 3.50 -20.34 -0.84
N PHE A 154 4.41 -20.12 -1.78
CA PHE A 154 4.11 -19.41 -3.04
C PHE A 154 4.18 -20.31 -4.27
N GLY A 155 5.01 -21.34 -4.25
CA GLY A 155 5.35 -22.13 -5.43
C GLY A 155 6.21 -21.36 -6.43
N THR A 156 6.42 -21.95 -7.62
CA THR A 156 7.06 -21.26 -8.74
C THR A 156 5.98 -20.75 -9.68
N PRO A 157 5.90 -19.43 -9.95
CA PRO A 157 4.93 -18.88 -10.87
C PRO A 157 5.20 -19.36 -12.30
N ARG A 158 4.24 -19.18 -13.18
CA ARG A 158 4.46 -19.25 -14.62
C ARG A 158 4.51 -17.84 -15.22
N GLU A 159 5.17 -17.73 -16.34
CA GLU A 159 5.19 -16.50 -17.10
C GLU A 159 3.81 -16.21 -17.68
N MET A 160 3.41 -14.93 -17.68
CA MET A 160 2.17 -14.46 -18.26
C MET A 160 2.24 -14.42 -19.78
N THR A 161 1.15 -14.78 -20.42
CA THR A 161 0.92 -14.51 -21.85
C THR A 161 0.47 -13.06 -22.04
N ASP A 162 0.57 -12.54 -23.28
CA ASP A 162 0.09 -11.19 -23.62
C ASP A 162 -1.42 -11.06 -23.34
N PHE A 163 -2.21 -12.11 -23.65
CA PHE A 163 -3.63 -12.15 -23.31
C PHE A 163 -3.91 -11.99 -21.81
N GLU A 164 -3.10 -12.57 -20.95
CA GLU A 164 -3.25 -12.44 -19.49
C GLU A 164 -2.80 -11.06 -19.00
N ILE A 165 -1.85 -10.44 -19.66
CA ILE A 165 -1.45 -9.05 -19.37
C ILE A 165 -2.63 -8.11 -19.67
N ASP A 166 -3.22 -8.24 -20.85
CA ASP A 166 -4.41 -7.48 -21.28
C ASP A 166 -5.60 -7.72 -20.35
N ASP A 167 -5.82 -8.98 -19.92
CA ASP A 167 -6.89 -9.34 -18.98
C ASP A 167 -6.70 -8.67 -17.62
N VAL A 168 -5.47 -8.67 -17.10
CA VAL A 168 -5.14 -8.01 -15.82
C VAL A 168 -5.36 -6.50 -15.93
N VAL A 169 -4.90 -5.84 -16.99
CA VAL A 169 -5.13 -4.41 -17.23
C VAL A 169 -6.64 -4.10 -17.23
N ARG A 170 -7.44 -4.90 -17.95
CA ARG A 170 -8.90 -4.77 -17.97
C ARG A 170 -9.52 -4.96 -16.59
N ARG A 171 -9.02 -5.89 -15.77
CA ARG A 171 -9.50 -6.13 -14.39
C ARG A 171 -9.24 -4.95 -13.49
N PHE A 172 -8.07 -4.31 -13.58
CA PHE A 172 -7.79 -3.08 -12.85
C PHE A 172 -8.80 -1.98 -13.20
N ALA A 173 -9.07 -1.78 -14.50
CA ALA A 173 -10.05 -0.80 -14.97
C ALA A 173 -11.47 -1.11 -14.47
N THR A 174 -11.89 -2.38 -14.55
CA THR A 174 -13.21 -2.83 -14.07
C THR A 174 -13.34 -2.61 -12.55
N THR A 175 -12.29 -2.90 -11.79
CA THR A 175 -12.28 -2.69 -10.34
C THR A 175 -12.42 -1.21 -9.99
N ALA A 176 -11.72 -0.33 -10.72
CA ALA A 176 -11.85 1.12 -10.55
C ALA A 176 -13.27 1.63 -10.88
N GLN A 177 -13.90 1.10 -11.93
CA GLN A 177 -15.30 1.43 -12.25
C GLN A 177 -16.29 1.00 -11.14
N VAL A 178 -16.04 -0.17 -10.52
CA VAL A 178 -16.87 -0.62 -9.38
C VAL A 178 -16.66 0.30 -8.19
N ALA A 179 -15.41 0.67 -7.90
CA ALA A 179 -15.09 1.61 -6.84
C ALA A 179 -15.74 2.99 -7.05
N GLU A 180 -15.69 3.53 -8.27
CA GLU A 180 -16.39 4.79 -8.63
C GLU A 180 -17.90 4.67 -8.42
N ALA A 181 -18.52 3.61 -8.97
CA ALA A 181 -19.95 3.40 -8.86
C ALA A 181 -20.42 3.16 -7.41
N ALA A 182 -19.56 2.65 -6.55
CA ALA A 182 -19.77 2.47 -5.12
C ALA A 182 -19.61 3.77 -4.31
N GLY A 183 -19.07 4.85 -4.92
CA GLY A 183 -18.93 6.15 -4.27
C GLY A 183 -17.57 6.40 -3.60
N PHE A 184 -16.55 5.59 -3.88
CA PHE A 184 -15.18 5.91 -3.48
C PHE A 184 -14.62 7.11 -4.27
N ALA A 185 -13.75 7.90 -3.63
CA ALA A 185 -13.17 9.09 -4.24
C ALA A 185 -12.08 8.79 -5.28
N GLY A 186 -11.60 7.53 -5.35
CA GLY A 186 -10.56 7.13 -6.27
C GLY A 186 -9.98 5.76 -5.96
N VAL A 187 -8.88 5.47 -6.62
CA VAL A 187 -8.07 4.27 -6.40
C VAL A 187 -6.60 4.60 -6.20
N GLU A 188 -5.90 3.72 -5.50
CA GLU A 188 -4.44 3.67 -5.48
C GLU A 188 -3.97 2.37 -6.11
N ILE A 189 -3.19 2.46 -7.19
CA ILE A 189 -2.61 1.31 -7.87
C ILE A 189 -1.42 0.79 -7.07
N HIS A 190 -1.47 -0.46 -6.63
CA HIS A 190 -0.37 -1.05 -5.87
C HIS A 190 0.72 -1.61 -6.79
N ALA A 191 1.76 -0.82 -7.05
CA ALA A 191 2.94 -1.19 -7.83
C ALA A 191 4.21 -1.33 -6.97
N ALA A 192 4.04 -1.77 -5.72
CA ALA A 192 5.10 -1.92 -4.71
C ALA A 192 5.14 -3.34 -4.12
N HIS A 193 6.05 -3.57 -3.17
CA HIS A 193 6.15 -4.72 -2.28
C HIS A 193 6.31 -6.09 -2.96
N GLY A 194 6.75 -6.11 -4.24
CA GLY A 194 6.96 -7.35 -5.00
C GLY A 194 5.68 -7.99 -5.57
N TYR A 195 4.53 -7.29 -5.51
CA TYR A 195 3.31 -7.69 -6.18
C TYR A 195 3.43 -7.60 -7.71
N LEU A 196 2.38 -7.95 -8.45
CA LEU A 196 2.49 -8.14 -9.90
C LEU A 196 3.09 -6.96 -10.64
N LEU A 197 2.55 -5.75 -10.46
CA LEU A 197 3.04 -4.56 -11.15
C LEU A 197 4.47 -4.20 -10.72
N SER A 198 4.79 -4.32 -9.44
CA SER A 198 6.16 -4.18 -8.94
C SER A 198 7.12 -5.23 -9.55
N ALA A 199 6.65 -6.47 -9.73
CA ALA A 199 7.43 -7.52 -10.36
C ALA A 199 7.72 -7.22 -11.84
N PHE A 200 6.79 -6.57 -12.55
CA PHE A 200 7.06 -6.08 -13.92
C PHE A 200 8.09 -4.95 -13.95
N LEU A 201 8.02 -4.00 -13.02
CA LEU A 201 8.96 -2.87 -12.95
C LEU A 201 10.39 -3.32 -12.66
N SER A 202 10.58 -4.37 -11.86
CA SER A 202 11.89 -4.84 -11.40
C SER A 202 12.59 -5.72 -12.44
N ALA A 203 13.84 -5.35 -12.81
CA ALA A 203 14.69 -6.17 -13.69
C ALA A 203 15.04 -7.53 -13.07
N ARG A 204 14.96 -7.69 -11.75
CA ARG A 204 15.27 -8.95 -11.05
C ARG A 204 14.19 -10.01 -11.26
N SER A 205 12.94 -9.60 -11.33
CA SER A 205 11.77 -10.49 -11.48
C SER A 205 11.17 -10.48 -12.88
N ASN A 206 11.55 -9.52 -13.73
CA ASN A 206 11.11 -9.40 -15.11
C ASN A 206 12.28 -9.59 -16.07
N GLN A 207 12.39 -10.79 -16.61
CA GLN A 207 13.41 -11.19 -17.59
C GLN A 207 12.81 -11.38 -19.00
N ARG A 208 11.62 -10.81 -19.24
CA ARG A 208 10.99 -10.81 -20.57
C ARG A 208 11.85 -10.05 -21.58
N THR A 209 11.78 -10.49 -22.84
CA THR A 209 12.49 -9.88 -23.97
C THR A 209 11.56 -9.21 -24.97
N ASP A 210 10.26 -9.24 -24.72
CA ASP A 210 9.21 -8.63 -25.52
C ASP A 210 8.94 -7.16 -25.15
N GLU A 211 7.75 -6.66 -25.47
CA GLU A 211 7.36 -5.26 -25.22
C GLU A 211 7.07 -4.94 -23.73
N TYR A 212 7.09 -5.94 -22.84
CA TYR A 212 6.86 -5.79 -21.41
C TYR A 212 8.13 -6.03 -20.57
N GLY A 213 9.31 -6.21 -21.20
CA GLY A 213 10.58 -6.51 -20.53
C GLY A 213 11.79 -5.80 -21.12
N GLY A 214 12.98 -6.07 -20.57
CA GLY A 214 14.25 -5.49 -20.99
C GLY A 214 14.48 -4.07 -20.46
N THR A 215 14.13 -3.03 -21.21
CA THR A 215 14.40 -1.64 -20.80
C THR A 215 13.45 -1.16 -19.68
N PRO A 216 13.85 -0.15 -18.88
CA PRO A 216 12.97 0.43 -17.87
C PRO A 216 11.61 0.87 -18.44
N ARG A 217 11.61 1.51 -19.58
CA ARG A 217 10.40 1.96 -20.29
C ARG A 217 9.46 0.80 -20.63
N LYS A 218 9.97 -0.28 -21.21
CA LYS A 218 9.17 -1.48 -21.54
C LYS A 218 8.64 -2.17 -20.29
N ARG A 219 9.43 -2.24 -19.21
CA ARG A 219 8.96 -2.79 -17.94
C ARG A 219 7.84 -1.97 -17.29
N ALA A 220 7.78 -0.65 -17.54
CA ALA A 220 6.71 0.21 -17.05
C ALA A 220 5.41 0.10 -17.86
N ARG A 221 5.44 -0.50 -19.05
CA ARG A 221 4.33 -0.50 -20.02
C ARG A 221 3.00 -1.00 -19.42
N ILE A 222 3.00 -2.12 -18.72
CA ILE A 222 1.77 -2.64 -18.07
C ILE A 222 1.18 -1.64 -17.06
N VAL A 223 2.01 -0.90 -16.34
CA VAL A 223 1.57 0.12 -15.39
C VAL A 223 0.94 1.30 -16.12
N VAL A 224 1.57 1.75 -17.20
CA VAL A 224 1.05 2.83 -18.08
C VAL A 224 -0.30 2.44 -18.66
N GLU A 225 -0.41 1.24 -19.24
CA GLU A 225 -1.65 0.71 -19.80
C GLU A 225 -2.74 0.57 -18.73
N THR A 226 -2.37 0.15 -17.51
CA THR A 226 -3.30 0.10 -16.37
C THR A 226 -3.86 1.48 -16.01
N ILE A 227 -3.00 2.50 -15.91
CA ILE A 227 -3.43 3.88 -15.61
C ILE A 227 -4.35 4.40 -16.71
N GLN A 228 -3.96 4.24 -17.97
CA GLN A 228 -4.74 4.68 -19.12
C GLN A 228 -6.09 3.97 -19.20
N ALA A 229 -6.13 2.66 -18.97
CA ALA A 229 -7.36 1.88 -18.94
C ALA A 229 -8.31 2.33 -17.81
N ILE A 230 -7.78 2.62 -16.61
CA ILE A 230 -8.58 3.17 -15.51
C ILE A 230 -9.13 4.54 -15.89
N ARG A 231 -8.30 5.46 -16.40
CA ARG A 231 -8.73 6.80 -16.81
C ARG A 231 -9.80 6.77 -17.89
N ALA A 232 -9.70 5.83 -18.84
CA ALA A 232 -10.70 5.65 -19.89
C ALA A 232 -12.01 5.02 -19.38
N ALA A 233 -11.93 4.26 -18.29
CA ALA A 233 -13.07 3.51 -17.75
C ALA A 233 -13.91 4.30 -16.75
N VAL A 234 -13.31 5.20 -15.98
CA VAL A 234 -14.02 6.02 -14.99
C VAL A 234 -14.66 7.25 -15.65
N SER A 235 -15.83 7.66 -15.13
CA SER A 235 -16.62 8.74 -15.72
C SER A 235 -16.31 10.10 -15.11
N SER A 236 -15.94 10.14 -13.82
CA SER A 236 -15.70 11.39 -13.10
C SER A 236 -14.28 11.89 -13.32
N PRO A 237 -14.08 13.12 -13.78
CA PRO A 237 -12.74 13.73 -13.86
C PRO A 237 -12.11 13.95 -12.48
N LYS A 238 -12.94 13.94 -11.41
CA LYS A 238 -12.47 14.07 -10.02
C LYS A 238 -12.11 12.73 -9.38
N PHE A 239 -12.27 11.61 -10.08
CA PHE A 239 -11.87 10.31 -9.56
C PHE A 239 -10.35 10.23 -9.50
N CYS A 240 -9.82 10.13 -8.28
CA CYS A 240 -8.39 10.14 -8.02
C CYS A 240 -7.74 8.82 -8.45
N VAL A 241 -6.59 8.90 -9.12
CA VAL A 241 -5.76 7.73 -9.47
C VAL A 241 -4.36 7.95 -8.92
N GLY A 242 -4.09 7.39 -7.75
CA GLY A 242 -2.76 7.34 -7.15
C GLY A 242 -2.01 6.07 -7.53
N ILE A 243 -0.71 6.07 -7.29
CA ILE A 243 0.14 4.88 -7.45
C ILE A 243 1.15 4.78 -6.31
N LYS A 244 1.35 3.56 -5.81
CA LYS A 244 2.37 3.23 -4.82
C LYS A 244 3.53 2.48 -5.45
N ILE A 245 4.77 2.94 -5.21
CA ILE A 245 6.00 2.29 -5.66
C ILE A 245 6.96 1.97 -4.51
N ASN A 246 7.93 1.10 -4.77
CA ASN A 246 9.02 0.81 -3.84
C ASN A 246 10.19 1.79 -3.99
N SER A 247 10.72 2.27 -2.86
CA SER A 247 11.97 3.02 -2.80
C SER A 247 13.20 2.11 -2.62
N VAL A 248 13.04 0.98 -1.93
CA VAL A 248 14.17 0.10 -1.54
C VAL A 248 14.77 -0.70 -2.68
N ASP A 249 14.10 -0.77 -3.82
CA ASP A 249 14.60 -1.46 -5.01
C ASP A 249 15.58 -0.59 -5.82
N HIS A 250 15.82 0.67 -5.40
CA HIS A 250 16.56 1.69 -6.14
C HIS A 250 17.78 2.19 -5.36
N GLN A 251 18.62 1.28 -4.84
CA GLN A 251 19.74 1.60 -3.96
C GLN A 251 21.03 1.98 -4.71
N SER A 252 21.14 1.65 -6.00
CA SER A 252 22.27 2.05 -6.86
C SER A 252 21.89 3.20 -7.78
N ALA A 253 22.88 3.97 -8.24
CA ALA A 253 22.66 5.05 -9.21
C ALA A 253 22.01 4.57 -10.51
N GLY A 254 22.33 3.35 -10.95
CA GLY A 254 21.73 2.75 -12.15
C GLY A 254 20.26 2.35 -11.93
N GLU A 255 19.92 1.83 -10.75
CA GLU A 255 18.54 1.50 -10.39
C GLU A 255 17.69 2.77 -10.23
N LEU A 256 18.23 3.83 -9.62
CA LEU A 256 17.55 5.12 -9.53
C LEU A 256 17.28 5.71 -10.91
N LYS A 257 18.26 5.70 -11.82
CA LYS A 257 18.09 6.19 -13.20
C LYS A 257 16.95 5.42 -13.89
N GLY A 258 16.98 4.08 -13.82
CA GLY A 258 15.93 3.25 -14.41
C GLY A 258 14.54 3.51 -13.81
N CYS A 259 14.46 3.80 -12.49
CA CYS A 259 13.24 4.20 -11.84
C CYS A 259 12.72 5.55 -12.37
N LEU A 260 13.57 6.55 -12.51
CA LEU A 260 13.18 7.86 -13.06
C LEU A 260 12.69 7.75 -14.51
N GLU A 261 13.31 6.88 -15.33
CA GLU A 261 12.81 6.57 -16.67
C GLU A 261 11.40 5.95 -16.64
N GLN A 262 11.14 5.01 -15.70
CA GLN A 262 9.82 4.42 -15.51
C GLN A 262 8.81 5.46 -15.02
N LEU A 263 9.19 6.30 -14.07
CA LEU A 263 8.33 7.35 -13.54
C LEU A 263 7.96 8.39 -14.60
N THR A 264 8.83 8.67 -15.56
CA THR A 264 8.49 9.54 -16.69
C THR A 264 7.29 8.99 -17.47
N GLU A 265 7.28 7.69 -17.78
CA GLU A 265 6.17 7.07 -18.50
C GLU A 265 4.89 7.03 -17.62
N ILE A 266 5.04 6.71 -16.34
CA ILE A 266 3.94 6.61 -15.37
C ILE A 266 3.27 7.96 -15.13
N THR A 267 4.07 9.02 -14.94
CA THR A 267 3.52 10.38 -14.73
C THR A 267 2.81 10.91 -15.98
N ASN A 268 3.38 10.65 -17.16
CA ASN A 268 2.75 11.01 -18.42
C ASN A 268 1.42 10.27 -18.68
N ALA A 269 1.23 9.11 -18.06
CA ALA A 269 -0.04 8.37 -18.13
C ALA A 269 -1.15 9.02 -17.26
N GLY A 270 -0.84 9.99 -16.39
CA GLY A 270 -1.81 10.81 -15.69
C GLY A 270 -2.18 10.33 -14.29
N VAL A 271 -1.20 10.10 -13.42
CA VAL A 271 -1.41 9.87 -11.98
C VAL A 271 -1.60 11.19 -11.22
N ASP A 272 -2.43 11.19 -10.17
CA ASP A 272 -2.68 12.35 -9.32
C ASP A 272 -1.66 12.50 -8.20
N PHE A 273 -1.11 11.38 -7.73
CA PHE A 273 -0.02 11.38 -6.74
C PHE A 273 0.77 10.07 -6.81
N LEU A 274 1.99 10.12 -6.32
CA LEU A 274 2.89 8.99 -6.16
C LEU A 274 3.14 8.73 -4.68
N GLU A 275 2.78 7.55 -4.18
CA GLU A 275 3.17 7.10 -2.85
C GLU A 275 4.51 6.37 -2.90
N ILE A 276 5.47 6.88 -2.14
CA ILE A 276 6.78 6.27 -1.91
C ILE A 276 6.67 5.42 -0.65
N SER A 277 6.86 4.12 -0.82
CA SER A 277 6.85 3.13 0.24
C SER A 277 8.06 2.21 0.08
N GLY A 278 8.18 1.16 0.86
CA GLY A 278 9.29 0.23 0.67
C GLY A 278 9.13 -1.07 1.45
N GLY A 279 10.00 -2.01 1.11
CA GLY A 279 9.98 -3.35 1.63
C GLY A 279 9.26 -4.33 0.73
N SER A 280 9.63 -5.59 0.86
CA SER A 280 8.97 -6.74 0.24
C SER A 280 9.26 -7.97 1.09
N TYR A 281 8.66 -9.13 0.78
CA TYR A 281 9.04 -10.40 1.43
C TYR A 281 10.53 -10.72 1.21
N GLU A 282 11.10 -10.30 0.09
CA GLU A 282 12.52 -10.51 -0.26
C GLU A 282 13.45 -9.51 0.44
N ASN A 283 12.96 -8.30 0.75
CA ASN A 283 13.68 -7.25 1.47
C ASN A 283 12.74 -6.55 2.47
N PRO A 284 12.55 -7.12 3.68
CA PRO A 284 11.54 -6.65 4.64
C PRO A 284 11.96 -5.40 5.42
N THR A 285 12.70 -4.47 4.82
CA THR A 285 13.25 -3.27 5.51
C THR A 285 12.19 -2.36 6.14
N MET A 286 10.96 -2.39 5.67
CA MET A 286 9.82 -1.65 6.25
C MET A 286 9.25 -2.31 7.49
N VAL A 287 9.46 -3.60 7.66
CA VAL A 287 8.79 -4.41 8.68
C VAL A 287 9.73 -4.79 9.80
N SER A 288 11.02 -4.96 9.53
CA SER A 288 11.99 -5.30 10.56
C SER A 288 12.33 -4.06 11.43
N SER A 289 11.82 -4.02 12.65
CA SER A 289 12.51 -3.34 13.73
C SER A 289 13.85 -4.06 13.92
N VAL A 290 14.93 -3.53 13.34
CA VAL A 290 16.27 -4.00 13.67
C VAL A 290 16.52 -3.62 15.11
N VAL A 291 16.30 -4.56 16.02
CA VAL A 291 16.85 -4.50 17.37
C VAL A 291 18.35 -4.68 17.19
N SER A 292 19.11 -3.59 17.26
CA SER A 292 20.55 -3.71 17.42
C SER A 292 20.80 -4.42 18.75
N GLU A 293 21.70 -5.39 18.75
CA GLU A 293 22.14 -6.16 19.96
C GLU A 293 22.78 -5.29 21.06
N ALA A 294 22.92 -4.00 20.83
CA ALA A 294 23.36 -3.04 21.85
C ALA A 294 22.13 -2.24 22.28
N GLY A 295 21.67 -2.44 23.51
CA GLY A 295 20.55 -1.79 24.21
C GLY A 295 20.44 -0.26 24.12
N VAL A 296 20.62 0.31 22.94
CA VAL A 296 20.54 1.74 22.61
C VAL A 296 19.19 2.06 22.03
N LYS A 297 18.58 3.07 22.61
CA LYS A 297 17.26 3.65 22.32
C LYS A 297 16.92 3.72 20.81
N VAL A 298 15.71 3.34 20.49
CA VAL A 298 14.96 3.28 19.21
C VAL A 298 15.19 4.47 18.23
N SER A 299 15.94 5.50 18.55
CA SER A 299 16.03 6.74 17.78
C SER A 299 16.84 6.69 16.49
N ALA A 300 17.93 5.93 16.43
CA ALA A 300 18.84 5.97 15.27
C ALA A 300 18.29 5.24 14.03
N SER A 301 17.69 4.05 14.19
CA SER A 301 17.20 3.28 13.04
C SER A 301 15.90 3.85 12.42
N THR A 302 15.09 4.56 13.19
CA THR A 302 13.89 5.24 12.69
C THR A 302 14.27 6.49 11.93
N ALA A 303 15.17 7.33 12.49
CA ALA A 303 15.69 8.52 11.82
C ALA A 303 16.40 8.17 10.50
N THR A 304 17.17 7.08 10.47
CA THR A 304 17.85 6.60 9.27
C THR A 304 16.85 6.18 8.19
N ARG A 305 15.71 5.57 8.56
CA ARG A 305 14.67 5.17 7.60
C ARG A 305 13.85 6.35 7.10
N GLU A 306 13.47 7.27 7.98
CA GLU A 306 12.81 8.52 7.58
C GLU A 306 13.71 9.27 6.59
N ALA A 307 15.00 9.44 6.90
CA ALA A 307 15.96 10.08 6.01
C ALA A 307 16.06 9.39 4.64
N PHE A 308 16.13 8.06 4.60
CA PHE A 308 16.23 7.30 3.35
C PHE A 308 15.02 7.53 2.42
N PHE A 309 13.79 7.52 2.95
CA PHE A 309 12.59 7.77 2.14
C PHE A 309 12.51 9.23 1.67
N LEU A 310 12.94 10.16 2.51
CA LEU A 310 12.96 11.58 2.16
C LEU A 310 14.04 11.86 1.11
N ASP A 311 15.22 11.25 1.18
CA ASP A 311 16.27 11.38 0.16
C ASP A 311 15.82 10.87 -1.20
N PHE A 312 15.12 9.73 -1.24
CA PHE A 312 14.54 9.21 -2.47
C PHE A 312 13.43 10.12 -3.01
N ALA A 313 12.58 10.65 -2.13
CA ALA A 313 11.54 11.61 -2.48
C ALA A 313 12.15 12.91 -3.05
N HIS A 314 13.23 13.41 -2.47
CA HIS A 314 13.96 14.56 -2.99
C HIS A 314 14.52 14.32 -4.40
N ALA A 315 15.08 13.15 -4.67
CA ALA A 315 15.56 12.81 -6.01
C ALA A 315 14.41 12.79 -7.04
N ILE A 316 13.24 12.28 -6.69
CA ILE A 316 12.04 12.32 -7.54
C ILE A 316 11.57 13.76 -7.72
N ARG A 317 11.48 14.54 -6.64
CA ARG A 317 11.05 15.96 -6.68
C ARG A 317 11.90 16.80 -7.61
N GLN A 318 13.23 16.57 -7.64
CA GLN A 318 14.14 17.28 -8.55
C GLN A 318 13.82 17.01 -10.01
N THR A 319 13.36 15.80 -10.34
CA THR A 319 13.02 15.41 -11.72
C THR A 319 11.58 15.76 -12.09
N PHE A 320 10.66 15.67 -11.12
CA PHE A 320 9.22 15.86 -11.30
C PHE A 320 8.69 16.87 -10.26
N PRO A 321 8.95 18.18 -10.43
CA PRO A 321 8.61 19.20 -9.43
C PRO A 321 7.12 19.34 -9.18
N GLU A 322 6.28 19.08 -10.18
CA GLU A 322 4.82 19.21 -10.10
C GLU A 322 4.10 17.92 -9.61
N LEU A 323 4.81 16.79 -9.53
CA LEU A 323 4.23 15.54 -9.09
C LEU A 323 3.98 15.58 -7.58
N LEU A 324 2.73 15.37 -7.17
CA LEU A 324 2.43 15.25 -5.74
C LEU A 324 2.99 13.96 -5.17
N LEU A 325 3.78 14.09 -4.12
CA LEU A 325 4.45 12.98 -3.46
C LEU A 325 3.84 12.72 -2.09
N MET A 326 3.51 11.46 -1.83
CA MET A 326 3.20 10.95 -0.50
C MET A 326 4.34 10.05 -0.04
N VAL A 327 4.83 10.25 1.17
CA VAL A 327 5.82 9.37 1.80
C VAL A 327 5.16 8.59 2.92
N THR A 328 5.27 7.27 2.86
CA THR A 328 4.73 6.37 3.89
C THR A 328 5.85 5.56 4.53
N GLY A 329 6.02 5.72 5.82
CA GLY A 329 6.91 4.89 6.63
C GLY A 329 7.77 5.67 7.62
N GLY A 330 8.03 5.03 8.75
CA GLY A 330 8.99 5.51 9.74
C GLY A 330 8.48 6.58 10.71
N PHE A 331 7.56 7.43 10.36
CA PHE A 331 7.09 8.56 11.18
C PHE A 331 6.64 8.14 12.58
N ARG A 332 7.12 8.86 13.60
CA ARG A 332 6.88 8.55 15.02
C ARG A 332 6.47 9.75 15.87
N SER A 333 6.38 10.96 15.28
CA SER A 333 6.01 12.17 16.01
C SER A 333 5.37 13.20 15.09
N ARG A 334 4.60 14.13 15.67
CA ARG A 334 4.07 15.32 14.99
C ARG A 334 5.18 16.11 14.28
N LEU A 335 6.28 16.34 14.97
CA LEU A 335 7.42 17.09 14.42
C LEU A 335 8.05 16.41 13.20
N GLY A 336 8.14 15.07 13.19
CA GLY A 336 8.64 14.32 12.04
C GLY A 336 7.71 14.44 10.82
N LEU A 337 6.38 14.35 11.04
CA LEU A 337 5.38 14.57 9.99
C LEU A 337 5.46 16.00 9.43
N GLU A 338 5.50 17.00 10.30
CA GLU A 338 5.61 18.41 9.93
C GLU A 338 6.90 18.70 9.15
N HIS A 339 8.02 18.16 9.62
CA HIS A 339 9.32 18.34 8.95
C HIS A 339 9.31 17.78 7.53
N ALA A 340 8.74 16.61 7.31
CA ALA A 340 8.70 15.98 5.99
C ALA A 340 7.96 16.85 4.95
N VAL A 341 6.85 17.45 5.33
CA VAL A 341 6.09 18.34 4.45
C VAL A 341 6.80 19.69 4.32
N LYS A 342 7.22 20.28 5.43
CA LYS A 342 7.83 21.63 5.46
C LYS A 342 9.16 21.70 4.73
N SER A 343 9.92 20.60 4.67
CA SER A 343 11.14 20.50 3.88
C SER A 343 10.91 20.44 2.36
N GLY A 344 9.67 20.26 1.92
CA GLY A 344 9.31 20.07 0.51
C GLY A 344 9.63 18.67 -0.03
N ALA A 345 10.05 17.72 0.83
CA ALA A 345 10.34 16.35 0.43
C ALA A 345 9.07 15.63 -0.07
N CYS A 346 7.94 15.90 0.58
CA CYS A 346 6.64 15.37 0.18
C CYS A 346 5.52 16.37 0.42
N ASP A 347 4.38 16.11 -0.20
CA ASP A 347 3.16 16.92 -0.08
C ASP A 347 2.17 16.30 0.90
N LEU A 348 2.21 14.98 1.05
CA LEU A 348 1.38 14.15 1.90
C LEU A 348 2.24 13.19 2.71
N VAL A 349 1.80 12.86 3.91
CA VAL A 349 2.45 11.87 4.77
C VAL A 349 1.49 10.73 5.10
N GLY A 350 1.91 9.51 4.80
CA GLY A 350 1.14 8.29 5.06
C GLY A 350 1.49 7.66 6.40
N VAL A 351 0.47 7.38 7.19
CA VAL A 351 0.61 6.75 8.51
C VAL A 351 -0.11 5.40 8.50
N GLY A 352 0.67 4.31 8.60
CA GLY A 352 0.15 2.95 8.66
C GLY A 352 -0.07 2.49 10.10
N ARG A 353 0.86 1.70 10.65
CA ARG A 353 0.76 1.03 11.97
C ARG A 353 0.23 1.90 13.13
N PRO A 354 0.62 3.17 13.27
CA PRO A 354 0.06 4.01 14.32
C PRO A 354 -1.46 4.22 14.20
N SER A 355 -2.01 4.24 13.00
CA SER A 355 -3.47 4.39 12.79
C SER A 355 -4.29 3.20 13.27
N VAL A 356 -3.66 2.05 13.49
CA VAL A 356 -4.32 0.87 14.08
C VAL A 356 -4.37 0.97 15.60
N VAL A 357 -3.30 1.51 16.20
CA VAL A 357 -3.22 1.68 17.66
C VAL A 357 -4.10 2.85 18.12
N GLU A 358 -4.14 3.91 17.32
CA GLU A 358 -4.97 5.10 17.53
C GLU A 358 -5.68 5.47 16.22
N PRO A 359 -6.91 5.00 15.99
CA PRO A 359 -7.64 5.25 14.75
C PRO A 359 -7.98 6.73 14.53
N ARG A 360 -8.13 7.49 15.62
CA ARG A 360 -8.42 8.93 15.60
C ARG A 360 -7.14 9.78 15.72
N LEU A 361 -5.99 9.24 15.33
CA LEU A 361 -4.66 9.83 15.48
C LEU A 361 -4.55 11.31 15.07
N PRO A 362 -5.05 11.77 13.89
CA PRO A 362 -4.99 13.17 13.54
C PRO A 362 -5.68 14.05 14.58
N ARG A 363 -6.90 13.71 14.98
CA ARG A 363 -7.72 14.46 15.91
C ARG A 363 -7.22 14.36 17.35
N SER A 364 -6.82 13.16 17.79
CA SER A 364 -6.47 12.89 19.20
C SER A 364 -5.05 13.33 19.55
N ILE A 365 -4.11 13.31 18.57
CA ILE A 365 -2.69 13.57 18.82
C ILE A 365 -2.15 14.67 17.92
N VAL A 366 -2.22 14.50 16.57
CA VAL A 366 -1.45 15.35 15.66
C VAL A 366 -1.97 16.79 15.63
N PHE A 367 -3.28 16.98 15.53
CA PHE A 367 -3.93 18.29 15.49
C PHE A 367 -4.53 18.71 16.84
N ASN A 368 -4.38 17.89 17.88
CA ASN A 368 -4.87 18.22 19.22
C ASN A 368 -4.01 19.34 19.83
N PRO A 369 -4.59 20.52 20.11
CA PRO A 369 -3.85 21.65 20.67
C PRO A 369 -3.40 21.43 22.12
N ASP A 370 -4.02 20.50 22.84
CA ASP A 370 -3.70 20.22 24.25
C ASP A 370 -2.52 19.26 24.41
N VAL A 371 -2.14 18.55 23.33
CA VAL A 371 -0.97 17.67 23.31
C VAL A 371 0.28 18.48 22.94
N GLN A 372 1.28 18.51 23.82
CA GLN A 372 2.55 19.16 23.53
C GLN A 372 3.36 18.37 22.49
N ASP A 373 4.32 19.05 21.81
CA ASP A 373 5.09 18.41 20.71
C ASP A 373 5.95 17.24 21.20
N GLU A 374 6.46 17.30 22.42
CA GLU A 374 7.24 16.23 23.07
C GLU A 374 6.40 14.97 23.28
N ASP A 375 5.09 15.14 23.56
CA ASP A 375 4.13 14.08 23.85
C ASP A 375 3.37 13.62 22.60
N ALA A 376 3.42 14.39 21.51
CA ALA A 376 2.75 14.09 20.26
C ALA A 376 3.46 12.96 19.49
N ARG A 377 3.54 11.78 20.15
CA ARG A 377 4.16 10.55 19.64
C ARG A 377 3.12 9.68 18.95
N LEU A 378 3.51 9.09 17.83
CA LEU A 378 2.67 8.16 17.07
C LEU A 378 2.85 6.75 17.65
N PRO A 379 1.83 6.17 18.30
CA PRO A 379 1.96 4.90 18.99
C PRO A 379 2.13 3.74 18.02
N THR A 380 2.94 2.75 18.39
CA THR A 380 3.07 1.49 17.66
C THR A 380 3.18 0.32 18.63
N LYS A 381 2.79 -0.87 18.18
CA LYS A 381 3.03 -2.12 18.88
C LYS A 381 4.13 -2.91 18.18
N SER A 382 4.93 -3.62 18.95
CA SER A 382 5.94 -4.56 18.44
C SER A 382 5.45 -5.98 18.70
N PHE A 383 5.53 -6.83 17.68
CA PHE A 383 5.22 -8.24 17.82
C PHE A 383 6.54 -9.02 17.85
N SER A 384 6.73 -9.85 18.89
CA SER A 384 7.96 -10.63 19.03
C SER A 384 8.06 -11.65 17.88
N GLN A 385 9.15 -11.57 17.13
CA GLN A 385 9.51 -12.64 16.21
C GLN A 385 9.89 -13.88 17.03
N ALA A 386 9.33 -15.02 16.70
CA ALA A 386 9.78 -16.27 17.28
C ALA A 386 11.28 -16.42 17.02
N THR A 387 12.07 -16.70 18.06
CA THR A 387 13.53 -16.89 17.99
C THR A 387 13.93 -17.93 16.93
N LEU A 388 13.06 -18.89 16.68
CA LEU A 388 13.21 -19.92 15.67
C LEU A 388 13.26 -19.36 14.23
N SER A 389 12.50 -18.29 13.91
CA SER A 389 12.48 -17.71 12.57
C SER A 389 13.77 -16.97 12.21
N ARG A 390 14.43 -16.35 13.20
CA ARG A 390 15.76 -15.73 13.03
C ARG A 390 16.82 -16.79 12.78
N TRP A 391 16.76 -17.90 13.52
CA TRP A 391 17.72 -18.99 13.39
C TRP A 391 17.62 -19.71 12.04
N LEU A 392 16.41 -19.80 11.48
CA LEU A 392 16.16 -20.43 10.16
C LEU A 392 16.58 -19.55 8.96
N GLY A 393 16.97 -18.28 9.18
CA GLY A 393 17.44 -17.38 8.13
C GLY A 393 16.40 -17.06 7.04
N ILE A 394 15.10 -17.22 7.33
CA ILE A 394 14.01 -16.97 6.38
C ILE A 394 13.68 -15.48 6.41
N LYS A 395 14.04 -14.75 5.34
CA LYS A 395 13.60 -13.38 5.10
C LYS A 395 12.06 -13.35 5.06
N GLY A 396 11.44 -12.28 5.40
CA GLY A 396 9.97 -12.15 5.27
C GLY A 396 9.14 -12.77 6.41
N LEU A 397 9.64 -13.75 7.19
CA LEU A 397 8.90 -14.24 8.35
C LEU A 397 8.67 -13.14 9.38
N GLY A 398 9.64 -12.25 9.57
CA GLY A 398 9.47 -11.08 10.44
C GLY A 398 8.43 -10.12 9.94
N GLY A 399 8.38 -9.89 8.62
CA GLY A 399 7.37 -9.09 7.95
C GLY A 399 5.98 -9.68 8.07
N GLY A 400 5.86 -10.96 7.82
CA GLY A 400 4.61 -11.71 7.98
C GLY A 400 4.09 -11.68 9.42
N THR A 401 4.96 -11.86 10.42
CA THR A 401 4.56 -11.82 11.84
C THR A 401 4.02 -10.44 12.23
N GLU A 402 4.66 -9.35 11.80
CA GLU A 402 4.15 -8.00 12.06
C GLU A 402 2.82 -7.74 11.33
N THR A 403 2.69 -8.16 10.07
CA THR A 403 1.44 -8.03 9.31
C THR A 403 0.30 -8.75 10.02
N ILE A 404 0.48 -10.03 10.37
CA ILE A 404 -0.52 -10.82 11.11
C ILE A 404 -0.81 -10.18 12.48
N GLY A 405 0.22 -9.69 13.17
CA GLY A 405 0.06 -8.99 14.44
C GLY A 405 -0.83 -7.76 14.32
N TYR A 406 -0.61 -6.92 13.31
CA TYR A 406 -1.43 -5.74 13.06
C TYR A 406 -2.82 -6.06 12.52
N MET A 407 -3.00 -7.11 11.72
CA MET A 407 -4.34 -7.63 11.38
C MET A 407 -5.12 -7.99 12.65
N GLY A 408 -4.50 -8.72 13.59
CA GLY A 408 -5.09 -9.01 14.89
C GLY A 408 -5.39 -7.77 15.74
N GLU A 409 -4.59 -6.69 15.63
CA GLU A 409 -4.88 -5.41 16.30
C GLU A 409 -6.07 -4.69 15.65
N ILE A 410 -6.21 -4.71 14.32
CA ILE A 410 -7.37 -4.15 13.62
C ILE A 410 -8.66 -4.84 14.12
N HIS A 411 -8.64 -6.17 14.25
CA HIS A 411 -9.77 -6.92 14.79
C HIS A 411 -10.07 -6.59 16.27
N ARG A 412 -9.03 -6.35 17.08
CA ARG A 412 -9.20 -5.92 18.48
C ARG A 412 -9.74 -4.51 18.59
N MET A 413 -9.28 -3.60 17.76
CA MET A 413 -9.72 -2.20 17.70
C MET A 413 -11.23 -2.13 17.45
N GLN A 414 -11.74 -2.86 16.47
CA GLN A 414 -13.17 -2.92 16.15
C GLN A 414 -14.00 -3.50 17.32
N LYS A 415 -13.55 -4.64 17.88
CA LYS A 415 -14.25 -5.26 19.01
C LYS A 415 -14.32 -4.37 20.24
N ALA A 416 -13.26 -3.61 20.50
CA ALA A 416 -13.23 -2.66 21.62
C ALA A 416 -14.21 -1.50 21.41
N ALA A 417 -14.33 -0.98 20.19
CA ALA A 417 -15.29 0.06 19.84
C ALA A 417 -16.73 -0.45 19.96
N ALA A 418 -17.04 -1.63 19.41
CA ALA A 418 -18.34 -2.25 19.52
C ALA A 418 -18.76 -2.50 20.99
N ALA A 419 -17.82 -2.90 21.85
CA ALA A 419 -18.08 -3.08 23.29
C ALA A 419 -18.31 -1.75 24.03
N ALA A 420 -17.76 -0.64 23.54
CA ALA A 420 -17.94 0.71 24.09
C ALA A 420 -19.23 1.40 23.59
N GLY A 421 -19.97 0.77 22.67
CA GLY A 421 -21.18 1.33 22.09
C GLY A 421 -20.93 2.48 21.11
N VAL A 422 -19.75 2.49 20.51
CA VAL A 422 -19.29 3.46 19.50
C VAL A 422 -19.38 2.80 18.13
#